data_00f3c985e21781a24bc7619d8a70f5d4
#
_entry.id   00f3c985e21781a24bc7619d8a70f5d4
#
_cell.length_a   1.000
_cell.length_b   1.000
_cell.length_c   1.000
_cell.angle_alpha   90.00
_cell.angle_beta   90.00
_cell.angle_gamma   90.00
#
_symmetry.space_group_name_H-M   'P 1'
#
loop_
_entity.id
_entity.type
_entity.pdbx_description
1 polymer ?
#
loop_
_entity_poly.entity_id
_entity_poly.type
_entity_poly.pdbx_seq_one_letter_code
_entity_poly.pdbx_strand_id
1 'polypeptide(L)'
;ARALEEMFEAAKNEAGYNLRAVSGYRSFGEQQLMFKNKVAAVGSKEKAWRKVAPAGASEHQLGLAMDIVSDQFRNLNSGFGETDEGKWLYANCHRFGFIVRYRKEWEDITGYAAEPWHFRYLGVSHACAVQWLNVPYETYAHQAMELPEFVLEKGNGYLLYALMDSALNGDGCLFDDMCNSNYQTEAEQDAAIREMTSYCLPDGVTLEMA
;
A
#
# COMPACT_ATOMS: atom_id res chain seq x y z
N ALA A 1 9.20 8.60 7.55
CA ALA A 1 9.39 10.03 7.28
C ALA A 1 10.09 10.25 5.95
N ARG A 2 11.32 9.71 5.77
CA ARG A 2 12.14 9.93 4.56
C ARG A 2 11.41 9.62 3.24
N ALA A 3 10.77 8.46 3.10
CA ALA A 3 10.00 8.10 1.91
C ALA A 3 8.86 9.08 1.59
N LEU A 4 8.24 9.68 2.62
CA LEU A 4 7.22 10.71 2.44
C LEU A 4 7.81 12.03 1.93
N GLU A 5 8.96 12.42 2.44
CA GLU A 5 9.70 13.60 1.99
C GLU A 5 10.13 13.45 0.53
N GLU A 6 10.70 12.30 0.17
CA GLU A 6 11.09 11.95 -1.21
C GLU A 6 9.88 11.99 -2.17
N MET A 7 8.71 11.48 -1.75
CA MET A 7 7.48 11.54 -2.53
C MET A 7 7.00 12.98 -2.75
N PHE A 8 7.06 13.83 -1.71
CA PHE A 8 6.67 15.24 -1.81
C PHE A 8 7.62 16.03 -2.72
N GLU A 9 8.92 15.76 -2.61
CA GLU A 9 9.92 16.36 -3.46
C GLU A 9 9.76 15.95 -4.93
N ALA A 10 9.49 14.67 -5.19
CA ALA A 10 9.20 14.18 -6.53
C ALA A 10 7.93 14.83 -7.12
N ALA A 11 6.83 14.92 -6.36
CA ALA A 11 5.61 15.59 -6.81
C ALA A 11 5.85 17.05 -7.20
N LYS A 12 6.67 17.75 -6.41
CA LYS A 12 7.05 19.14 -6.69
C LYS A 12 7.93 19.27 -7.92
N ASN A 13 8.94 18.41 -8.06
CA ASN A 13 9.94 18.50 -9.13
C ASN A 13 9.40 17.99 -10.47
N GLU A 14 8.59 16.93 -10.46
CA GLU A 14 8.08 16.29 -11.67
C GLU A 14 6.81 16.97 -12.20
N ALA A 15 5.96 17.50 -11.31
CA ALA A 15 4.64 18.01 -11.68
C ALA A 15 4.31 19.42 -11.11
N GLY A 16 5.17 20.00 -10.31
CA GLY A 16 4.95 21.31 -9.69
C GLY A 16 3.93 21.29 -8.53
N TYR A 17 3.57 20.11 -8.00
CA TYR A 17 2.56 19.97 -6.98
C TYR A 17 3.12 20.15 -5.57
N ASN A 18 2.46 20.98 -4.77
CA ASN A 18 2.78 21.16 -3.37
C ASN A 18 1.84 20.32 -2.50
N LEU A 19 2.34 19.20 -2.02
CA LEU A 19 1.61 18.28 -1.15
C LEU A 19 1.73 18.69 0.32
N ARG A 20 0.76 18.28 1.14
CA ARG A 20 0.69 18.54 2.58
C ARG A 20 0.33 17.28 3.34
N ALA A 21 1.14 16.93 4.34
CA ALA A 21 0.80 15.95 5.36
C ALA A 21 -0.19 16.57 6.36
N VAL A 22 -1.31 15.91 6.61
CA VAL A 22 -2.38 16.41 7.50
C VAL A 22 -2.45 15.62 8.79
N SER A 23 -2.44 14.29 8.71
CA SER A 23 -2.56 13.41 9.86
C SER A 23 -1.65 12.19 9.68
N GLY A 24 -0.73 12.00 10.61
CA GLY A 24 0.18 10.85 10.66
C GLY A 24 -0.16 9.92 11.82
N TYR A 25 0.82 9.71 12.73
CA TYR A 25 0.60 8.92 13.92
C TYR A 25 -0.55 9.46 14.78
N ARG A 26 -1.34 8.55 15.29
CA ARG A 26 -2.48 8.83 16.16
C ARG A 26 -2.47 7.86 17.34
N SER A 27 -2.49 8.36 18.56
CA SER A 27 -2.54 7.52 19.76
C SER A 27 -3.87 6.78 19.88
N PHE A 28 -3.90 5.72 20.71
CA PHE A 28 -5.13 4.99 21.01
C PHE A 28 -6.24 5.91 21.56
N GLY A 29 -5.88 6.84 22.48
CA GLY A 29 -6.84 7.77 23.06
C GLY A 29 -7.44 8.76 22.08
N GLU A 30 -6.62 9.31 21.18
CA GLU A 30 -7.08 10.19 20.10
C GLU A 30 -8.00 9.46 19.15
N GLN A 31 -7.64 8.24 18.73
CA GLN A 31 -8.46 7.43 17.85
C GLN A 31 -9.81 7.06 18.50
N GLN A 32 -9.79 6.72 19.78
CA GLN A 32 -11.01 6.42 20.55
C GLN A 32 -11.95 7.64 20.59
N LEU A 33 -11.40 8.83 20.84
CA LEU A 33 -12.17 10.07 20.85
C LEU A 33 -12.76 10.39 19.47
N MET A 34 -11.95 10.24 18.41
CA MET A 34 -12.41 10.44 17.03
C MET A 34 -13.56 9.51 16.67
N PHE A 35 -13.41 8.21 16.97
CA PHE A 35 -14.46 7.24 16.70
C PHE A 35 -15.76 7.55 17.50
N LYS A 36 -15.64 7.86 18.79
CA LYS A 36 -16.78 8.27 19.64
C LYS A 36 -17.49 9.49 19.05
N ASN A 37 -16.76 10.50 18.65
CA ASN A 37 -17.31 11.70 18.04
C ASN A 37 -18.01 11.40 16.70
N LYS A 38 -17.42 10.52 15.88
CA LYS A 38 -18.03 10.06 14.64
C LYS A 38 -19.34 9.32 14.89
N VAL A 39 -19.38 8.41 15.86
CA VAL A 39 -20.62 7.69 16.27
C VAL A 39 -21.71 8.69 16.66
N ALA A 40 -21.37 9.68 17.48
CA ALA A 40 -22.32 10.72 17.89
C ALA A 40 -22.86 11.53 16.70
N ALA A 41 -21.98 11.85 15.73
CA ALA A 41 -22.36 12.65 14.56
C ALA A 41 -23.24 11.88 13.56
N VAL A 42 -23.04 10.55 13.39
CA VAL A 42 -23.77 9.75 12.37
C VAL A 42 -24.87 8.88 12.99
N GLY A 43 -24.94 8.80 14.34
CA GLY A 43 -25.97 8.09 15.07
C GLY A 43 -25.87 6.56 15.08
N SER A 44 -24.80 5.98 14.52
CA SER A 44 -24.60 4.52 14.45
C SER A 44 -23.12 4.17 14.44
N LYS A 45 -22.75 3.09 15.15
CA LYS A 45 -21.38 2.55 15.16
C LYS A 45 -20.98 2.00 13.78
N GLU A 46 -21.89 1.32 13.10
CA GLU A 46 -21.66 0.73 11.77
C GLU A 46 -21.39 1.81 10.73
N LYS A 47 -22.18 2.90 10.75
CA LYS A 47 -21.97 4.06 9.86
C LYS A 47 -20.68 4.80 10.18
N ALA A 48 -20.32 4.88 11.48
CA ALA A 48 -19.07 5.49 11.91
C ALA A 48 -17.87 4.67 11.46
N TRP A 49 -17.93 3.34 11.60
CA TRP A 49 -16.86 2.41 11.24
C TRP A 49 -16.42 2.57 9.77
N ARG A 50 -17.36 2.73 8.86
CA ARG A 50 -17.07 2.94 7.44
C ARG A 50 -16.28 4.22 7.14
N LYS A 51 -16.11 5.12 8.11
CA LYS A 51 -15.44 6.43 7.93
C LYS A 51 -14.30 6.68 8.90
N VAL A 52 -14.31 6.03 10.04
CA VAL A 52 -13.28 6.17 11.07
C VAL A 52 -13.12 4.82 11.75
N ALA A 53 -11.95 4.26 11.72
CA ALA A 53 -11.64 3.02 12.41
C ALA A 53 -11.78 3.20 13.93
N PRO A 54 -12.28 2.18 14.67
CA PRO A 54 -12.22 2.19 16.12
C PRO A 54 -10.77 2.14 16.61
N ALA A 55 -10.55 2.54 17.86
CA ALA A 55 -9.23 2.41 18.47
C ALA A 55 -8.79 0.94 18.52
N GLY A 56 -7.56 0.67 18.16
CA GLY A 56 -6.99 -0.66 17.98
C GLY A 56 -7.05 -1.19 16.54
N ALA A 57 -7.85 -0.56 15.65
CA ALA A 57 -7.99 -0.98 14.24
C ALA A 57 -7.52 0.09 13.22
N SER A 58 -7.02 1.23 13.69
CA SER A 58 -6.54 2.30 12.80
C SER A 58 -5.06 2.14 12.45
N GLU A 59 -4.73 2.20 11.17
CA GLU A 59 -3.36 2.16 10.67
C GLU A 59 -2.52 3.37 11.11
N HIS A 60 -3.15 4.50 11.43
CA HIS A 60 -2.50 5.65 12.03
C HIS A 60 -1.84 5.33 13.38
N GLN A 61 -2.36 4.36 14.13
CA GLN A 61 -1.77 3.93 15.41
C GLN A 61 -0.48 3.12 15.24
N LEU A 62 -0.22 2.61 14.04
CA LEU A 62 1.04 1.94 13.69
C LEU A 62 2.12 2.94 13.26
N GLY A 63 1.75 4.21 13.00
CA GLY A 63 2.65 5.20 12.39
C GLY A 63 2.96 4.91 10.91
N LEU A 64 2.16 4.06 10.26
CA LEU A 64 2.32 3.62 8.88
C LEU A 64 1.31 4.25 7.92
N ALA A 65 0.39 5.07 8.40
CA ALA A 65 -0.57 5.79 7.57
C ALA A 65 -0.32 7.30 7.61
N MET A 66 -0.63 7.95 6.48
CA MET A 66 -0.56 9.41 6.34
C MET A 66 -1.73 9.90 5.50
N ASP A 67 -2.48 10.85 6.05
CA ASP A 67 -3.46 11.62 5.29
C ASP A 67 -2.75 12.76 4.57
N ILE A 68 -2.89 12.81 3.24
CA ILE A 68 -2.21 13.76 2.35
C ILE A 68 -3.24 14.53 1.56
N VAL A 69 -3.03 15.83 1.44
CA VAL A 69 -3.78 16.74 0.56
C VAL A 69 -2.80 17.64 -0.19
N SER A 70 -3.29 18.68 -0.88
CA SER A 70 -2.43 19.67 -1.54
C SER A 70 -2.69 21.08 -1.03
N ASP A 71 -1.86 22.03 -1.43
CA ASP A 71 -2.09 23.44 -1.14
C ASP A 71 -3.35 23.98 -1.81
N GLN A 72 -3.72 23.42 -2.98
CA GLN A 72 -4.91 23.81 -3.75
C GLN A 72 -6.21 23.17 -3.23
N PHE A 73 -6.10 21.97 -2.64
CA PHE A 73 -7.24 21.24 -2.11
C PHE A 73 -6.92 20.72 -0.70
N ARG A 74 -7.48 21.36 0.33
CA ARG A 74 -7.13 21.10 1.75
C ARG A 74 -8.15 20.25 2.51
N ASN A 75 -9.18 19.76 1.83
CA ASN A 75 -10.24 18.98 2.48
C ASN A 75 -10.00 17.47 2.37
N LEU A 76 -10.18 16.77 3.48
CA LEU A 76 -10.19 15.30 3.52
C LEU A 76 -11.58 14.79 3.04
N ASN A 77 -11.79 14.79 1.74
CA ASN A 77 -12.99 14.25 1.11
C ASN A 77 -12.70 13.71 -0.30
N SER A 78 -13.65 13.01 -0.89
CA SER A 78 -13.50 12.31 -2.18
C SER A 78 -13.07 13.22 -3.34
N GLY A 79 -13.33 14.53 -3.26
CA GLY A 79 -12.91 15.49 -4.28
C GLY A 79 -11.38 15.58 -4.44
N PHE A 80 -10.59 15.22 -3.41
CA PHE A 80 -9.14 15.19 -3.53
C PHE A 80 -8.67 14.22 -4.62
N GLY A 81 -9.31 13.06 -4.75
CA GLY A 81 -8.96 12.07 -5.78
C GLY A 81 -9.20 12.53 -7.22
N GLU A 82 -10.03 13.57 -7.40
CA GLU A 82 -10.32 14.15 -8.73
C GLU A 82 -9.32 15.27 -9.11
N THR A 83 -8.52 15.74 -8.15
CA THR A 83 -7.48 16.75 -8.41
C THR A 83 -6.31 16.16 -9.18
N ASP A 84 -5.53 17.00 -9.85
CA ASP A 84 -4.35 16.56 -10.57
C ASP A 84 -3.28 16.02 -9.59
N GLU A 85 -3.16 16.60 -8.39
CA GLU A 85 -2.28 16.13 -7.33
C GLU A 85 -2.71 14.75 -6.78
N GLY A 86 -4.02 14.55 -6.57
CA GLY A 86 -4.55 13.26 -6.15
C GLY A 86 -4.33 12.16 -7.19
N LYS A 87 -4.53 12.47 -8.48
CA LYS A 87 -4.24 11.56 -9.60
C LYS A 87 -2.75 11.24 -9.72
N TRP A 88 -1.90 12.25 -9.54
CA TRP A 88 -0.45 12.02 -9.54
C TRP A 88 -0.04 11.09 -8.40
N LEU A 89 -0.55 11.32 -7.18
CA LEU A 89 -0.30 10.45 -6.03
C LEU A 89 -0.80 9.02 -6.28
N TYR A 90 -1.99 8.85 -6.83
CA TYR A 90 -2.54 7.54 -7.19
C TYR A 90 -1.61 6.77 -8.14
N ALA A 91 -1.05 7.47 -9.14
CA ALA A 91 -0.16 6.87 -10.14
C ALA A 91 1.26 6.62 -9.63
N ASN A 92 1.74 7.36 -8.62
CA ASN A 92 3.16 7.42 -8.29
C ASN A 92 3.53 7.01 -6.86
N CYS A 93 2.59 6.97 -5.91
CA CYS A 93 2.91 6.75 -4.49
C CYS A 93 3.64 5.42 -4.22
N HIS A 94 3.39 4.40 -5.04
CA HIS A 94 4.05 3.09 -4.93
C HIS A 94 5.56 3.17 -5.12
N ARG A 95 6.07 4.10 -5.94
CA ARG A 95 7.51 4.35 -6.15
C ARG A 95 8.24 4.71 -4.84
N PHE A 96 7.49 5.21 -3.86
CA PHE A 96 7.97 5.65 -2.55
C PHE A 96 7.50 4.73 -1.41
N GLY A 97 6.95 3.56 -1.76
CA GLY A 97 6.51 2.56 -0.80
C GLY A 97 5.12 2.80 -0.20
N PHE A 98 4.32 3.69 -0.77
CA PHE A 98 2.96 3.95 -0.33
C PHE A 98 1.92 3.38 -1.29
N ILE A 99 0.74 3.06 -0.75
CA ILE A 99 -0.46 2.73 -1.52
C ILE A 99 -1.61 3.68 -1.16
N VAL A 100 -2.52 3.93 -2.11
CA VAL A 100 -3.84 4.49 -1.80
C VAL A 100 -4.67 3.37 -1.17
N ARG A 101 -4.96 3.50 0.12
CA ARG A 101 -5.46 2.40 0.94
C ARG A 101 -6.91 2.03 0.68
N TYR A 102 -7.78 3.03 0.52
CA TYR A 102 -9.23 2.86 0.43
C TYR A 102 -9.74 3.46 -0.87
N ARG A 103 -9.80 2.62 -1.93
CA ARG A 103 -10.34 3.00 -3.23
C ARG A 103 -11.83 2.71 -3.30
N LYS A 104 -12.54 3.41 -4.19
CA LYS A 104 -14.00 3.31 -4.32
C LYS A 104 -14.45 1.89 -4.68
N GLU A 105 -13.75 1.26 -5.59
CA GLU A 105 -14.02 -0.09 -6.08
C GLU A 105 -13.80 -1.19 -5.02
N TRP A 106 -13.15 -0.86 -3.90
CA TRP A 106 -12.79 -1.82 -2.85
C TRP A 106 -13.58 -1.65 -1.54
N GLU A 107 -14.58 -0.76 -1.51
CA GLU A 107 -15.36 -0.48 -0.29
C GLU A 107 -16.00 -1.74 0.34
N ASP A 108 -16.46 -2.68 -0.48
CA ASP A 108 -17.09 -3.91 0.01
C ASP A 108 -16.10 -4.92 0.56
N ILE A 109 -14.81 -4.85 0.16
CA ILE A 109 -13.73 -5.71 0.64
C ILE A 109 -13.10 -5.09 1.90
N THR A 110 -12.76 -3.82 1.85
CA THR A 110 -12.09 -3.11 2.94
C THR A 110 -13.03 -2.79 4.10
N GLY A 111 -14.32 -2.67 3.83
CA GLY A 111 -15.35 -2.21 4.79
C GLY A 111 -15.33 -0.71 5.04
N TYR A 112 -14.42 0.05 4.41
CA TYR A 112 -14.30 1.50 4.54
C TYR A 112 -14.78 2.21 3.29
N ALA A 113 -15.35 3.42 3.48
CA ALA A 113 -15.63 4.32 2.39
C ALA A 113 -14.32 4.80 1.74
N ALA A 114 -14.38 5.16 0.45
CA ALA A 114 -13.22 5.63 -0.28
C ALA A 114 -12.57 6.87 0.38
N GLU A 115 -11.27 6.80 0.57
CA GLU A 115 -10.45 7.85 1.17
C GLU A 115 -9.21 8.11 0.30
N PRO A 116 -9.33 8.88 -0.81
CA PRO A 116 -8.23 9.12 -1.72
C PRO A 116 -7.07 9.92 -1.11
N TRP A 117 -7.23 10.44 0.09
CA TRP A 117 -6.22 11.14 0.88
C TRP A 117 -5.44 10.21 1.82
N HIS A 118 -5.91 8.96 2.08
CA HIS A 118 -5.32 8.04 3.04
C HIS A 118 -4.32 7.10 2.37
N PHE A 119 -3.05 7.27 2.73
CA PHE A 119 -1.93 6.49 2.19
C PHE A 119 -1.35 5.58 3.26
N ARG A 120 -1.12 4.30 2.90
CA ARG A 120 -0.47 3.32 3.76
C ARG A 120 0.93 3.03 3.23
N TYR A 121 1.92 3.04 4.13
CA TYR A 121 3.30 2.65 3.82
C TYR A 121 3.47 1.13 3.96
N LEU A 122 4.05 0.50 2.95
CA LEU A 122 4.35 -0.94 2.89
C LEU A 122 5.83 -1.22 2.57
N GLY A 123 6.60 -0.20 2.19
CA GLY A 123 7.89 -0.36 1.50
C GLY A 123 7.70 -0.50 -0.01
N VAL A 124 8.77 -0.19 -0.77
CA VAL A 124 8.69 -0.03 -2.24
C VAL A 124 8.26 -1.34 -2.92
N SER A 125 8.91 -2.46 -2.60
CA SER A 125 8.64 -3.75 -3.25
C SER A 125 7.17 -4.17 -3.12
N HIS A 126 6.62 -4.15 -1.91
CA HIS A 126 5.22 -4.50 -1.67
C HIS A 126 4.24 -3.49 -2.26
N ALA A 127 4.55 -2.20 -2.17
CA ALA A 127 3.70 -1.16 -2.75
C ALA A 127 3.61 -1.25 -4.28
N CYS A 128 4.73 -1.55 -4.95
CA CYS A 128 4.76 -1.82 -6.39
C CYS A 128 3.90 -3.04 -6.75
N ALA A 129 4.07 -4.16 -6.04
CA ALA A 129 3.29 -5.37 -6.30
C ALA A 129 1.78 -5.11 -6.13
N VAL A 130 1.34 -4.47 -5.03
CA VAL A 130 -0.07 -4.10 -4.80
C VAL A 130 -0.61 -3.19 -5.90
N GLN A 131 0.18 -2.19 -6.32
CA GLN A 131 -0.23 -1.24 -7.37
C GLN A 131 -0.38 -1.95 -8.73
N TRP A 132 0.55 -2.81 -9.11
CA TRP A 132 0.52 -3.50 -10.41
C TRP A 132 -0.54 -4.59 -10.46
N LEU A 133 -0.77 -5.32 -9.37
CA LEU A 133 -1.89 -6.28 -9.25
C LEU A 133 -3.25 -5.58 -9.24
N ASN A 134 -3.28 -4.32 -8.84
CA ASN A 134 -4.52 -3.54 -8.69
C ASN A 134 -5.56 -4.22 -7.79
N VAL A 135 -5.12 -4.75 -6.65
CA VAL A 135 -5.96 -5.43 -5.65
C VAL A 135 -5.95 -4.66 -4.32
N PRO A 136 -7.01 -4.82 -3.47
CA PRO A 136 -6.98 -4.27 -2.12
C PRO A 136 -5.88 -4.92 -1.29
N TYR A 137 -5.34 -4.16 -0.32
CA TYR A 137 -4.26 -4.64 0.55
C TYR A 137 -4.65 -5.90 1.34
N GLU A 138 -5.92 -6.08 1.70
CA GLU A 138 -6.45 -7.26 2.35
C GLU A 138 -6.22 -8.52 1.50
N THR A 139 -6.53 -8.45 0.21
CA THR A 139 -6.33 -9.56 -0.74
C THR A 139 -4.85 -9.89 -0.89
N TYR A 140 -4.03 -8.85 -1.09
CA TYR A 140 -2.58 -9.00 -1.18
C TYR A 140 -1.99 -9.62 0.10
N ALA A 141 -2.30 -9.04 1.26
CA ALA A 141 -1.72 -9.47 2.54
C ALA A 141 -2.13 -10.89 2.90
N HIS A 142 -3.37 -11.29 2.62
CA HIS A 142 -3.84 -12.65 2.88
C HIS A 142 -3.02 -13.68 2.11
N GLN A 143 -2.81 -13.47 0.82
CA GLN A 143 -2.03 -14.37 -0.02
C GLN A 143 -0.53 -14.31 0.32
N ALA A 144 0.01 -13.12 0.58
CA ALA A 144 1.41 -12.93 0.91
C ALA A 144 1.83 -13.65 2.21
N MET A 145 0.90 -13.87 3.15
CA MET A 145 1.19 -14.63 4.39
C MET A 145 1.59 -16.09 4.14
N GLU A 146 1.32 -16.64 2.97
CA GLU A 146 1.71 -18.01 2.59
C GLU A 146 3.13 -18.08 2.01
N LEU A 147 3.71 -16.93 1.61
CA LEU A 147 5.08 -16.87 1.10
C LEU A 147 6.11 -17.07 2.23
N PRO A 148 7.26 -17.70 1.91
CA PRO A 148 8.38 -17.75 2.84
C PRO A 148 8.84 -16.36 3.27
N GLU A 149 9.20 -16.20 4.55
CA GLU A 149 9.60 -14.91 5.14
C GLU A 149 10.71 -14.20 4.35
N PHE A 150 11.73 -14.95 3.92
CA PHE A 150 12.84 -14.38 3.15
C PHE A 150 12.40 -13.76 1.80
N VAL A 151 11.32 -14.28 1.20
CA VAL A 151 10.74 -13.73 -0.03
C VAL A 151 10.08 -12.38 0.26
N LEU A 152 9.37 -12.28 1.38
CA LEU A 152 8.73 -11.04 1.82
C LEU A 152 9.75 -9.96 2.19
N GLU A 153 10.90 -10.38 2.77
CA GLU A 153 11.95 -9.46 3.21
C GLU A 153 12.87 -9.00 2.07
N LYS A 154 13.27 -9.94 1.18
CA LYS A 154 14.31 -9.72 0.17
C LYS A 154 13.77 -9.62 -1.26
N GLY A 155 12.52 -10.04 -1.50
CA GLY A 155 11.90 -9.98 -2.81
C GLY A 155 11.69 -8.54 -3.28
N ASN A 156 12.04 -8.27 -4.54
CA ASN A 156 11.73 -6.99 -5.15
C ASN A 156 10.28 -6.94 -5.70
N GLY A 157 9.85 -5.77 -6.16
CA GLY A 157 8.48 -5.57 -6.62
C GLY A 157 8.08 -6.45 -7.81
N TYR A 158 8.98 -6.77 -8.72
CA TYR A 158 8.70 -7.63 -9.88
C TYR A 158 8.49 -9.08 -9.46
N LEU A 159 9.34 -9.61 -8.56
CA LEU A 159 9.19 -10.96 -8.05
C LEU A 159 7.89 -11.10 -7.25
N LEU A 160 7.64 -10.18 -6.32
CA LEU A 160 6.41 -10.20 -5.52
C LEU A 160 5.16 -10.09 -6.41
N TYR A 161 5.18 -9.22 -7.42
CA TYR A 161 4.09 -9.13 -8.37
C TYR A 161 3.87 -10.45 -9.10
N ALA A 162 4.91 -11.07 -9.66
CA ALA A 162 4.78 -12.28 -10.45
C ALA A 162 4.29 -13.48 -9.61
N LEU A 163 4.79 -13.64 -8.39
CA LEU A 163 4.32 -14.67 -7.46
C LEU A 163 2.84 -14.48 -7.12
N MET A 164 2.45 -13.26 -6.78
CA MET A 164 1.08 -12.96 -6.41
C MET A 164 0.12 -13.02 -7.61
N ASP A 165 0.56 -12.60 -8.79
CA ASP A 165 -0.24 -12.71 -10.02
C ASP A 165 -0.46 -14.18 -10.39
N SER A 166 0.57 -15.03 -10.26
CA SER A 166 0.42 -16.49 -10.41
C SER A 166 -0.62 -17.07 -9.47
N ALA A 167 -0.61 -16.68 -8.19
CA ALA A 167 -1.54 -17.21 -7.19
C ALA A 167 -2.98 -16.68 -7.36
N LEU A 168 -3.15 -15.42 -7.71
CA LEU A 168 -4.46 -14.76 -7.72
C LEU A 168 -5.16 -14.82 -9.09
N ASN A 169 -4.41 -14.78 -10.17
CA ASN A 169 -4.93 -14.65 -11.54
C ASN A 169 -4.47 -15.77 -12.48
N GLY A 170 -3.41 -16.51 -12.12
CA GLY A 170 -2.81 -17.57 -12.93
C GLY A 170 -3.18 -18.98 -12.49
N ASP A 171 -2.28 -19.92 -12.77
CA ASP A 171 -2.42 -21.34 -12.43
C ASP A 171 -1.80 -21.70 -11.05
N GLY A 172 -1.21 -20.75 -10.37
CA GLY A 172 -0.55 -20.93 -9.07
C GLY A 172 0.85 -21.56 -9.13
N CYS A 173 1.29 -22.08 -10.26
CA CYS A 173 2.53 -22.87 -10.35
C CYS A 173 3.76 -22.14 -9.81
N LEU A 174 3.98 -20.89 -10.22
CA LEU A 174 5.16 -20.12 -9.75
C LEU A 174 5.11 -19.84 -8.24
N PHE A 175 3.92 -19.57 -7.72
CA PHE A 175 3.69 -19.34 -6.30
C PHE A 175 3.92 -20.62 -5.49
N ASP A 176 3.35 -21.72 -5.93
CA ASP A 176 3.47 -23.04 -5.28
C ASP A 176 4.91 -23.54 -5.30
N ASP A 177 5.63 -23.36 -6.40
CA ASP A 177 7.06 -23.69 -6.50
C ASP A 177 7.88 -22.94 -5.45
N MET A 178 7.62 -21.64 -5.26
CA MET A 178 8.29 -20.85 -4.23
C MET A 178 7.93 -21.32 -2.82
N CYS A 179 6.65 -21.56 -2.53
CA CYS A 179 6.18 -21.99 -1.21
C CYS A 179 6.67 -23.39 -0.82
N ASN A 180 6.79 -24.31 -1.78
CA ASN A 180 7.15 -25.70 -1.53
C ASN A 180 8.66 -25.96 -1.61
N SER A 181 9.45 -25.00 -2.03
CA SER A 181 10.91 -25.13 -2.13
C SER A 181 11.56 -25.02 -0.76
N ASN A 182 12.61 -25.83 -0.55
CA ASN A 182 13.30 -25.92 0.75
C ASN A 182 14.67 -25.25 0.68
N TYR A 183 14.72 -23.96 0.91
CA TYR A 183 15.94 -23.16 0.94
C TYR A 183 16.49 -23.08 2.37
N GLN A 184 17.53 -23.87 2.68
CA GLN A 184 18.07 -24.05 4.03
C GLN A 184 19.07 -22.95 4.43
N THR A 185 19.77 -22.37 3.47
CA THR A 185 20.83 -21.38 3.71
C THR A 185 20.50 -20.04 3.09
N GLU A 186 21.07 -18.98 3.66
CA GLU A 186 20.92 -17.62 3.11
C GLU A 186 21.44 -17.53 1.65
N ALA A 187 22.51 -18.25 1.33
CA ALA A 187 23.04 -18.28 -0.03
C ALA A 187 22.06 -18.93 -1.03
N GLU A 188 21.36 -20.00 -0.63
CA GLU A 188 20.32 -20.62 -1.46
C GLU A 188 19.12 -19.70 -1.64
N GLN A 189 18.69 -19.00 -0.57
CA GLN A 189 17.63 -18.02 -0.61
C GLN A 189 17.95 -16.84 -1.55
N ASP A 190 19.15 -16.29 -1.43
CA ASP A 190 19.60 -15.18 -2.29
C ASP A 190 19.74 -15.62 -3.76
N ALA A 191 20.20 -16.85 -4.00
CA ALA A 191 20.28 -17.41 -5.34
C ALA A 191 18.87 -17.58 -5.95
N ALA A 192 17.91 -18.11 -5.18
CA ALA A 192 16.53 -18.28 -5.61
C ALA A 192 15.85 -16.94 -5.95
N ILE A 193 16.01 -15.93 -5.09
CA ILE A 193 15.50 -14.58 -5.34
C ILE A 193 16.04 -14.02 -6.65
N ARG A 194 17.36 -14.13 -6.89
CA ARG A 194 17.99 -13.63 -8.13
C ARG A 194 17.51 -14.38 -9.36
N GLU A 195 17.49 -15.70 -9.30
CA GLU A 195 17.05 -16.53 -10.41
C GLU A 195 15.60 -16.25 -10.78
N MET A 196 14.68 -16.31 -9.82
CA MET A 196 13.27 -16.08 -10.07
C MET A 196 12.99 -14.64 -10.50
N THR A 197 13.68 -13.65 -9.91
CA THR A 197 13.57 -12.26 -10.36
C THR A 197 13.94 -12.15 -11.84
N SER A 198 15.02 -12.80 -12.29
CA SER A 198 15.46 -12.71 -13.69
C SER A 198 14.41 -13.19 -14.70
N TYR A 199 13.55 -14.13 -14.32
CA TYR A 199 12.43 -14.59 -15.15
C TYR A 199 11.23 -13.63 -15.15
N CYS A 200 11.11 -12.78 -14.12
CA CYS A 200 9.97 -11.90 -13.91
C CYS A 200 10.20 -10.47 -14.41
N LEU A 201 11.42 -10.14 -14.86
CA LEU A 201 11.73 -8.78 -15.31
C LEU A 201 11.11 -8.49 -16.67
N PRO A 202 10.53 -7.29 -16.84
CA PRO A 202 10.10 -6.81 -18.15
C PRO A 202 11.29 -6.66 -19.12
N ASP A 203 11.01 -6.68 -20.43
CA ASP A 203 12.01 -6.43 -21.48
C ASP A 203 12.75 -5.12 -21.23
N GLY A 204 14.08 -5.18 -21.21
CA GLY A 204 14.95 -4.03 -21.01
C GLY A 204 15.22 -3.64 -19.55
N VAL A 205 14.63 -4.32 -18.58
CA VAL A 205 14.95 -4.16 -17.16
C VAL A 205 15.99 -5.19 -16.75
N THR A 206 17.02 -4.78 -16.02
CA THR A 206 18.06 -5.67 -15.49
C THR A 206 17.91 -5.87 -13.99
N LEU A 207 18.53 -6.94 -13.45
CA LEU A 207 18.55 -7.20 -12.01
C LEU A 207 19.15 -6.04 -11.17
N GLU A 208 20.03 -5.27 -11.75
CA GLU A 208 20.66 -4.11 -11.09
C GLU A 208 19.69 -2.91 -11.00
N MET A 209 18.66 -2.89 -11.86
CA MET A 209 17.62 -1.84 -11.91
C MET A 209 16.38 -2.22 -11.08
N ALA A 210 16.20 -3.50 -10.76
CA ALA A 210 15.04 -4.04 -10.05
C ALA A 210 15.25 -4.04 -8.54
#